data_4804ae63ddb1b5c76815d59ae69bd726
#
_entry.id   4804ae63ddb1b5c76815d59ae69bd726
#
_cell.length_a   1.000
_cell.length_b   1.000
_cell.length_c   1.000
_cell.angle_alpha   90.00
_cell.angle_beta   90.00
_cell.angle_gamma   90.00
#
_symmetry.space_group_name_H-M   'P 1'
#
loop_
_entity.id
_entity.type
_entity.pdbx_description
1 polymer ?
#
loop_
_entity_poly.entity_id
_entity_poly.type
_entity_poly.pdbx_seq_one_letter_code
_entity_poly.pdbx_strand_id
1 'polypeptide(L)'
;IDMAELRMTADAETATPAAGAKRTVAAAEKKGLAIQDLILVAVLLAAGAVLKLTVGSLLASFGMKPNFIIAAYCLAIIIIRPNVAQSLVIGLIAGLVCQIPMLNATPLLNIPSELLGALACGLLIHVPMKIGKLDVNPLVNTFISTCVSGFTFAALSVYINVVSVGGD
;
A
#
# COMPACT_ATOMS: atom_id res chain seq x y z
N ILE A 1 26.29 67.32 3.47
CA ILE A 1 25.60 65.98 3.46
C ILE A 1 25.01 65.88 2.08
N ASP A 2 25.64 65.00 1.33
CA ASP A 2 25.39 64.87 -0.13
C ASP A 2 24.05 64.11 -0.36
N MET A 3 23.21 64.66 -1.22
CA MET A 3 21.90 64.11 -1.61
C MET A 3 22.04 62.74 -2.30
N ALA A 4 23.23 62.34 -2.67
CA ALA A 4 23.52 61.05 -3.24
C ALA A 4 23.55 59.91 -2.17
N GLU A 5 23.98 60.20 -0.96
CA GLU A 5 23.98 59.21 0.14
C GLU A 5 22.57 58.88 0.65
N LEU A 6 21.66 59.90 0.64
CA LEU A 6 20.27 59.68 1.04
C LEU A 6 19.47 58.83 0.03
N ARG A 7 19.88 58.76 -1.23
CA ARG A 7 19.24 57.89 -2.21
C ARG A 7 19.72 56.45 -2.13
N MET A 8 20.96 56.22 -1.75
CA MET A 8 21.49 54.85 -1.55
C MET A 8 20.91 54.11 -0.32
N THR A 9 20.47 54.86 0.70
CA THR A 9 19.84 54.27 1.88
C THR A 9 18.35 54.01 1.72
N ALA A 10 17.69 54.74 0.77
CA ALA A 10 16.27 54.54 0.47
C ALA A 10 16.00 53.33 -0.42
N ASP A 11 16.97 52.96 -1.29
CA ASP A 11 16.82 51.82 -2.19
C ASP A 11 17.13 50.47 -1.53
N ALA A 12 17.66 50.46 -0.30
CA ALA A 12 17.96 49.26 0.45
C ALA A 12 16.78 48.72 1.30
N GLU A 13 15.71 49.49 1.46
CA GLU A 13 14.62 49.14 2.36
C GLU A 13 13.34 48.67 1.65
N THR A 14 13.36 48.52 0.33
CA THR A 14 12.21 48.01 -0.44
C THR A 14 12.53 46.69 -1.17
N ALA A 15 13.47 45.90 -0.69
CA ALA A 15 13.60 44.53 -1.15
C ALA A 15 12.58 43.65 -0.41
N THR A 16 11.37 43.64 -0.93
CA THR A 16 10.37 42.63 -0.64
C THR A 16 11.00 41.25 -0.88
N PRO A 17 11.01 40.32 0.10
CA PRO A 17 11.46 38.98 -0.17
C PRO A 17 10.53 38.35 -1.18
N ALA A 18 11.04 38.14 -2.39
CA ALA A 18 10.34 37.45 -3.44
C ALA A 18 9.83 36.09 -2.93
N ALA A 19 8.54 36.02 -2.78
CA ALA A 19 7.82 34.75 -2.61
C ALA A 19 8.21 33.81 -3.74
N GLY A 20 8.58 32.60 -3.41
CA GLY A 20 8.69 31.53 -4.38
C GLY A 20 10.08 30.97 -4.62
N ALA A 21 10.86 30.72 -3.57
CA ALA A 21 11.80 29.63 -3.64
C ALA A 21 11.01 28.33 -3.81
N LYS A 22 10.72 27.96 -5.06
CA LYS A 22 10.34 26.59 -5.39
C LYS A 22 11.43 25.71 -4.81
N ARG A 23 11.16 25.06 -3.66
CA ARG A 23 11.96 23.94 -3.21
C ARG A 23 11.87 22.89 -4.30
N THR A 24 12.83 22.91 -5.22
CA THR A 24 13.17 21.75 -6.02
C THR A 24 13.70 20.75 -5.02
N VAL A 25 12.80 19.93 -4.49
CA VAL A 25 13.17 18.70 -3.82
C VAL A 25 13.89 17.91 -4.91
N ALA A 26 15.23 17.92 -4.86
CA ALA A 26 16.01 17.03 -5.68
C ALA A 26 15.41 15.65 -5.46
N ALA A 27 14.96 15.02 -6.55
CA ALA A 27 14.47 13.66 -6.53
C ALA A 27 15.68 12.78 -6.13
N ALA A 28 15.88 12.62 -4.82
CA ALA A 28 16.76 11.59 -4.32
C ALA A 28 16.23 10.29 -4.93
N GLU A 29 17.07 9.56 -5.63
CA GLU A 29 16.77 8.22 -6.15
C GLU A 29 16.13 7.44 -5.01
N LYS A 30 14.85 7.14 -5.14
CA LYS A 30 14.06 6.48 -4.11
C LYS A 30 14.49 5.02 -4.04
N LYS A 31 15.55 4.72 -3.30
CA LYS A 31 15.96 3.34 -2.98
C LYS A 31 14.99 2.64 -2.00
N GLY A 32 14.04 3.36 -1.42
CA GLY A 32 13.07 2.84 -0.46
C GLY A 32 11.70 3.52 -0.59
N LEU A 33 10.72 3.03 0.17
CA LEU A 33 9.44 3.70 0.35
C LEU A 33 9.68 5.01 1.10
N ALA A 34 9.09 6.10 0.63
CA ALA A 34 9.13 7.36 1.35
C ALA A 34 8.35 7.23 2.68
N ILE A 35 8.69 8.03 3.68
CA ILE A 35 8.00 8.03 4.97
C ILE A 35 6.49 8.28 4.77
N GLN A 36 6.14 9.15 3.83
CA GLN A 36 4.74 9.44 3.48
C GLN A 36 4.02 8.20 2.92
N ASP A 37 4.69 7.41 2.08
CA ASP A 37 4.15 6.18 1.51
C ASP A 37 3.93 5.14 2.62
N LEU A 38 4.86 5.02 3.57
CA LEU A 38 4.73 4.14 4.74
C LEU A 38 3.55 4.53 5.64
N ILE A 39 3.35 5.83 5.87
CA ILE A 39 2.20 6.34 6.64
C ILE A 39 0.90 5.99 5.90
N LEU A 40 0.84 6.19 4.59
CA LEU A 40 -0.33 5.82 3.79
C LEU A 40 -0.64 4.33 3.88
N VAL A 41 0.38 3.47 3.74
CA VAL A 41 0.24 2.01 3.89
C VAL A 41 -0.29 1.67 5.28
N ALA A 42 0.29 2.24 6.33
CA ALA A 42 -0.12 1.98 7.71
C ALA A 42 -1.58 2.37 7.96
N VAL A 43 -2.00 3.54 7.51
CA VAL A 43 -3.38 4.03 7.65
C VAL A 43 -4.36 3.14 6.88
N LEU A 44 -4.04 2.77 5.64
CA LEU A 44 -4.90 1.90 4.84
C LEU A 44 -5.02 0.49 5.42
N LEU A 45 -3.91 -0.09 5.90
CA LEU A 45 -3.92 -1.41 6.55
C LEU A 45 -4.69 -1.37 7.88
N ALA A 46 -4.54 -0.31 8.66
CA ALA A 46 -5.33 -0.13 9.88
C ALA A 46 -6.83 -0.03 9.57
N ALA A 47 -7.22 0.75 8.55
CA ALA A 47 -8.60 0.83 8.09
C ALA A 47 -9.11 -0.54 7.60
N GLY A 48 -8.30 -1.28 6.83
CA GLY A 48 -8.61 -2.64 6.37
C GLY A 48 -8.81 -3.61 7.54
N ALA A 49 -7.97 -3.53 8.58
CA ALA A 49 -8.10 -4.34 9.79
C ALA A 49 -9.39 -4.02 10.56
N VAL A 50 -9.71 -2.74 10.73
CA VAL A 50 -10.97 -2.31 11.37
C VAL A 50 -12.18 -2.81 10.58
N LEU A 51 -12.19 -2.65 9.25
CA LEU A 51 -13.25 -3.15 8.39
C LEU A 51 -13.39 -4.68 8.49
N LYS A 52 -12.28 -5.41 8.56
CA LYS A 52 -12.29 -6.86 8.72
C LYS A 52 -12.90 -7.28 10.06
N LEU A 53 -12.61 -6.56 11.13
CA LEU A 53 -13.15 -6.85 12.47
C LEU A 53 -14.62 -6.45 12.60
N THR A 54 -15.06 -5.39 11.95
CA THR A 54 -16.44 -4.88 12.05
C THR A 54 -17.33 -5.49 10.97
N VAL A 55 -17.16 -5.07 9.73
CA VAL A 55 -17.96 -5.50 8.57
C VAL A 55 -17.71 -6.97 8.26
N GLY A 56 -16.46 -7.44 8.39
CA GLY A 56 -16.08 -8.83 8.14
C GLY A 56 -16.74 -9.79 9.11
N SER A 57 -16.83 -9.44 10.41
CA SER A 57 -17.51 -10.27 11.40
C SER A 57 -19.04 -10.30 11.19
N LEU A 58 -19.63 -9.18 10.76
CA LEU A 58 -21.04 -9.14 10.40
C LEU A 58 -21.32 -10.04 9.18
N LEU A 59 -20.50 -9.95 8.13
CA LEU A 59 -20.63 -10.76 6.92
C LEU A 59 -20.33 -12.24 7.18
N ALA A 60 -19.51 -12.56 8.18
CA ALA A 60 -19.24 -13.93 8.59
C ALA A 60 -20.51 -14.66 9.08
N SER A 61 -21.47 -13.94 9.66
CA SER A 61 -22.77 -14.48 10.04
C SER A 61 -23.60 -14.97 8.83
N PHE A 62 -23.31 -14.43 7.65
CA PHE A 62 -23.90 -14.85 6.36
C PHE A 62 -23.01 -15.85 5.60
N GLY A 63 -21.96 -16.38 6.23
CA GLY A 63 -21.01 -17.31 5.63
C GLY A 63 -19.94 -16.68 4.72
N MET A 64 -19.90 -15.35 4.63
CA MET A 64 -18.93 -14.60 3.84
C MET A 64 -17.79 -14.08 4.71
N LYS A 65 -16.55 -14.34 4.32
CA LYS A 65 -15.34 -13.87 5.04
C LYS A 65 -14.43 -13.05 4.11
N PRO A 66 -14.82 -11.83 3.73
CA PRO A 66 -14.00 -10.99 2.84
C PRO A 66 -12.70 -10.59 3.53
N ASN A 67 -11.63 -10.59 2.75
CA ASN A 67 -10.31 -10.16 3.24
C ASN A 67 -10.06 -8.69 2.89
N PHE A 68 -10.49 -7.77 3.73
CA PHE A 68 -10.31 -6.32 3.56
C PHE A 68 -8.83 -5.88 3.57
N ILE A 69 -7.92 -6.69 4.13
CA ILE A 69 -6.48 -6.41 4.12
C ILE A 69 -5.94 -6.42 2.69
N ILE A 70 -6.42 -7.34 1.84
CA ILE A 70 -6.03 -7.38 0.41
C ILE A 70 -6.44 -6.10 -0.29
N ALA A 71 -7.67 -5.66 -0.09
CA ALA A 71 -8.16 -4.41 -0.68
C ALA A 71 -7.33 -3.21 -0.22
N ALA A 72 -6.95 -3.16 1.05
CA ALA A 72 -6.15 -2.08 1.64
C ALA A 72 -4.75 -1.99 1.01
N TYR A 73 -4.00 -3.11 0.93
CA TYR A 73 -2.66 -3.04 0.34
C TYR A 73 -2.69 -2.91 -1.19
N CYS A 74 -3.67 -3.49 -1.88
CA CYS A 74 -3.83 -3.26 -3.32
C CYS A 74 -4.09 -1.78 -3.60
N LEU A 75 -4.94 -1.13 -2.83
CA LEU A 75 -5.19 0.31 -2.95
C LEU A 75 -3.91 1.11 -2.70
N ALA A 76 -3.15 0.78 -1.66
CA ALA A 76 -1.87 1.42 -1.39
C ALA A 76 -0.90 1.28 -2.57
N ILE A 77 -0.72 0.06 -3.11
CA ILE A 77 0.16 -0.21 -4.25
C ILE A 77 -0.30 0.55 -5.51
N ILE A 78 -1.60 0.62 -5.75
CA ILE A 78 -2.17 1.34 -6.90
C ILE A 78 -1.89 2.85 -6.80
N ILE A 79 -1.99 3.43 -5.61
CA ILE A 79 -1.76 4.86 -5.38
C ILE A 79 -0.26 5.20 -5.45
N ILE A 80 0.57 4.42 -4.76
CA ILE A 80 2.02 4.68 -4.61
C ILE A 80 2.77 4.31 -5.88
N ARG A 81 2.32 3.28 -6.61
CA ARG A 81 3.00 2.65 -7.75
C ARG A 81 4.46 2.29 -7.41
N PRO A 82 4.68 1.50 -6.36
CA PRO A 82 6.01 1.17 -5.88
C PRO A 82 6.70 0.17 -6.82
N ASN A 83 8.01 0.03 -6.66
CA ASN A 83 8.76 -1.04 -7.30
C ASN A 83 8.34 -2.42 -6.73
N VAL A 84 8.64 -3.49 -7.45
CA VAL A 84 8.30 -4.86 -7.05
C VAL A 84 8.82 -5.21 -5.65
N ALA A 85 10.07 -4.82 -5.33
CA ALA A 85 10.64 -5.03 -4.00
C ALA A 85 9.88 -4.26 -2.90
N GLN A 86 9.44 -3.06 -3.18
CA GLN A 86 8.63 -2.25 -2.25
C GLN A 86 7.22 -2.84 -2.07
N SER A 87 6.64 -3.41 -3.13
CA SER A 87 5.37 -4.13 -3.05
C SER A 87 5.47 -5.36 -2.14
N LEU A 88 6.60 -6.08 -2.19
CA LEU A 88 6.87 -7.19 -1.27
C LEU A 88 6.95 -6.73 0.18
N VAL A 89 7.57 -5.57 0.45
CA VAL A 89 7.61 -4.99 1.80
C VAL A 89 6.19 -4.67 2.28
N ILE A 90 5.36 -4.07 1.43
CA ILE A 90 3.95 -3.78 1.75
C ILE A 90 3.19 -5.08 2.05
N GLY A 91 3.38 -6.12 1.24
CA GLY A 91 2.78 -7.45 1.47
C GLY A 91 3.24 -8.11 2.76
N LEU A 92 4.52 -7.96 3.11
CA LEU A 92 5.06 -8.44 4.38
C LEU A 92 4.41 -7.74 5.57
N ILE A 93 4.29 -6.41 5.53
CA ILE A 93 3.61 -5.62 6.56
C ILE A 93 2.15 -6.05 6.68
N ALA A 94 1.44 -6.26 5.55
CA ALA A 94 0.07 -6.75 5.55
C ALA A 94 -0.03 -8.15 6.19
N GLY A 95 0.88 -9.06 5.86
CA GLY A 95 0.98 -10.39 6.46
C GLY A 95 1.24 -10.34 7.97
N LEU A 96 2.08 -9.40 8.43
CA LEU A 96 2.31 -9.16 9.85
C LEU A 96 1.09 -8.60 10.58
N VAL A 97 0.35 -7.69 9.96
CA VAL A 97 -0.94 -7.19 10.50
C VAL A 97 -1.92 -8.34 10.66
N CYS A 98 -1.93 -9.31 9.75
CA CYS A 98 -2.76 -10.50 9.84
C CYS A 98 -2.39 -11.45 11.00
N GLN A 99 -1.25 -11.25 11.68
CA GLN A 99 -0.87 -12.02 12.89
C GLN A 99 -1.65 -11.56 14.13
N ILE A 100 -2.31 -10.41 14.09
CA ILE A 100 -3.10 -9.92 15.22
C ILE A 100 -4.20 -10.96 15.52
N PRO A 101 -4.29 -11.47 16.77
CA PRO A 101 -5.36 -12.36 17.18
C PRO A 101 -6.72 -11.76 16.84
N MET A 102 -7.69 -12.57 16.49
CA MET A 102 -9.03 -12.19 16.05
C MET A 102 -9.17 -11.80 14.56
N LEU A 103 -8.09 -11.45 13.86
CA LEU A 103 -8.16 -11.16 12.40
C LEU A 103 -8.25 -12.43 11.56
N ASN A 104 -7.57 -13.51 11.97
CA ASN A 104 -7.52 -14.78 11.24
C ASN A 104 -7.40 -15.99 12.17
N ALA A 105 -8.01 -17.11 11.77
CA ALA A 105 -7.91 -18.37 12.50
C ALA A 105 -6.53 -19.03 12.33
N THR A 106 -5.87 -18.85 11.18
CA THR A 106 -4.56 -19.41 10.84
C THR A 106 -3.61 -18.30 10.38
N PRO A 107 -3.11 -17.48 11.32
CA PRO A 107 -2.41 -16.24 10.99
C PRO A 107 -1.12 -16.48 10.19
N LEU A 108 -0.35 -17.54 10.47
CA LEU A 108 0.92 -17.81 9.79
C LEU A 108 0.78 -18.02 8.28
N LEU A 109 -0.34 -18.59 7.83
CA LEU A 109 -0.61 -18.82 6.40
C LEU A 109 -0.84 -17.54 5.61
N ASN A 110 -1.18 -16.44 6.31
CA ASN A 110 -1.38 -15.16 5.66
C ASN A 110 -0.06 -14.50 5.23
N ILE A 111 1.07 -14.78 5.88
CA ILE A 111 2.34 -14.17 5.49
C ILE A 111 2.68 -14.51 4.03
N PRO A 112 2.80 -15.79 3.62
CA PRO A 112 3.10 -16.12 2.24
C PRO A 112 1.97 -15.75 1.28
N SER A 113 0.71 -15.85 1.69
CA SER A 113 -0.41 -15.51 0.81
C SER A 113 -0.51 -14.01 0.51
N GLU A 114 -0.33 -13.15 1.52
CA GLU A 114 -0.35 -11.70 1.32
C GLU A 114 0.91 -11.21 0.60
N LEU A 115 2.06 -11.87 0.83
CA LEU A 115 3.30 -11.57 0.12
C LEU A 115 3.15 -11.81 -1.39
N LEU A 116 2.60 -12.97 -1.78
CA LEU A 116 2.36 -13.32 -3.18
C LEU A 116 1.25 -12.46 -3.80
N GLY A 117 0.20 -12.14 -3.05
CA GLY A 117 -0.84 -11.21 -3.50
C GLY A 117 -0.28 -9.82 -3.79
N ALA A 118 0.54 -9.28 -2.89
CA ALA A 118 1.18 -7.98 -3.08
C ALA A 118 2.22 -7.99 -4.21
N LEU A 119 2.95 -9.10 -4.39
CA LEU A 119 3.86 -9.30 -5.52
C LEU A 119 3.09 -9.25 -6.85
N ALA A 120 1.99 -9.98 -6.96
CA ALA A 120 1.13 -9.96 -8.14
C ALA A 120 0.61 -8.54 -8.42
N CYS A 121 0.15 -7.83 -7.38
CA CYS A 121 -0.28 -6.45 -7.49
C CYS A 121 0.81 -5.53 -8.01
N GLY A 122 2.02 -5.63 -7.44
CA GLY A 122 3.17 -4.81 -7.81
C GLY A 122 3.68 -5.07 -9.22
N LEU A 123 3.54 -6.28 -9.73
CA LEU A 123 3.87 -6.63 -11.11
C LEU A 123 2.82 -6.08 -12.09
N LEU A 124 1.54 -6.27 -11.78
CA LEU A 124 0.45 -5.88 -12.67
C LEU A 124 0.24 -4.37 -12.75
N ILE A 125 0.60 -3.61 -11.71
CA ILE A 125 0.42 -2.15 -11.72
C ILE A 125 1.25 -1.45 -12.83
N HIS A 126 2.33 -2.09 -13.27
CA HIS A 126 3.18 -1.57 -14.33
C HIS A 126 2.69 -1.94 -15.73
N VAL A 127 1.69 -2.83 -15.83
CA VAL A 127 1.09 -3.23 -17.12
C VAL A 127 -0.01 -2.24 -17.49
N PRO A 128 0.11 -1.52 -18.61
CA PRO A 128 -0.93 -0.58 -19.04
C PRO A 128 -2.16 -1.36 -19.52
N MET A 129 -3.24 -1.34 -18.76
CA MET A 129 -4.52 -1.96 -19.11
C MET A 129 -5.58 -0.87 -19.27
N LYS A 130 -5.83 -0.47 -20.54
CA LYS A 130 -6.85 0.54 -20.87
C LYS A 130 -7.87 -0.05 -21.81
N ILE A 131 -9.15 0.11 -21.49
CA ILE A 131 -10.26 -0.19 -22.39
C ILE A 131 -10.92 1.14 -22.74
N GLY A 132 -10.61 1.63 -23.96
CA GLY A 132 -11.04 2.95 -24.40
C GLY A 132 -10.42 4.08 -23.57
N LYS A 133 -11.27 4.88 -22.90
CA LYS A 133 -10.85 5.98 -22.03
C LYS A 133 -10.70 5.59 -20.55
N LEU A 134 -11.11 4.37 -20.18
CA LEU A 134 -11.08 3.90 -18.80
C LEU A 134 -9.79 3.10 -18.52
N ASP A 135 -9.13 3.42 -17.42
CA ASP A 135 -8.05 2.60 -16.89
C ASP A 135 -8.66 1.49 -16.03
N VAL A 136 -8.64 0.26 -16.55
CA VAL A 136 -9.18 -0.93 -15.88
C VAL A 136 -8.12 -1.66 -15.06
N ASN A 137 -6.87 -1.18 -15.10
CA ASN A 137 -5.77 -1.79 -14.35
C ASN A 137 -6.09 -1.94 -12.85
N PRO A 138 -6.62 -0.94 -12.12
CA PRO A 138 -6.91 -1.10 -10.70
C PRO A 138 -7.89 -2.25 -10.41
N LEU A 139 -8.92 -2.41 -11.22
CA LEU A 139 -9.93 -3.45 -11.05
C LEU A 139 -9.36 -4.85 -11.31
N VAL A 140 -8.74 -5.03 -12.48
CA VAL A 140 -8.13 -6.31 -12.90
C VAL A 140 -7.01 -6.69 -11.96
N ASN A 141 -6.18 -5.74 -11.59
CA ASN A 141 -5.05 -5.93 -10.69
C ASN A 141 -5.51 -6.42 -9.30
N THR A 142 -6.48 -5.73 -8.70
CA THR A 142 -7.03 -6.13 -7.40
C THR A 142 -7.68 -7.51 -7.48
N PHE A 143 -8.42 -7.81 -8.55
CA PHE A 143 -9.04 -9.12 -8.74
C PHE A 143 -8.00 -10.24 -8.81
N ILE A 144 -6.99 -10.10 -9.68
CA ILE A 144 -5.92 -11.10 -9.84
C ILE A 144 -5.13 -11.26 -8.54
N SER A 145 -4.77 -10.17 -7.86
CA SER A 145 -4.05 -10.21 -6.59
C SER A 145 -4.85 -10.93 -5.50
N THR A 146 -6.16 -10.72 -5.46
CA THR A 146 -7.06 -11.42 -4.55
C THR A 146 -7.12 -12.91 -4.86
N CYS A 147 -7.20 -13.28 -6.14
CA CYS A 147 -7.15 -14.68 -6.55
C CYS A 147 -5.82 -15.35 -6.16
N VAL A 148 -4.68 -14.70 -6.45
CA VAL A 148 -3.35 -15.22 -6.11
C VAL A 148 -3.22 -15.42 -4.60
N SER A 149 -3.57 -14.42 -3.78
CA SER A 149 -3.53 -14.53 -2.32
C SER A 149 -4.48 -15.62 -1.83
N GLY A 150 -5.73 -15.65 -2.30
CA GLY A 150 -6.74 -16.63 -1.89
C GLY A 150 -6.36 -18.06 -2.25
N PHE A 151 -5.88 -18.32 -3.48
CA PHE A 151 -5.41 -19.64 -3.89
C PHE A 151 -4.19 -20.08 -3.11
N THR A 152 -3.22 -19.18 -2.85
CA THR A 152 -2.05 -19.49 -2.04
C THR A 152 -2.46 -19.90 -0.63
N PHE A 153 -3.35 -19.13 -0.01
CA PHE A 153 -3.87 -19.45 1.32
C PHE A 153 -4.59 -20.80 1.34
N ALA A 154 -5.47 -21.05 0.38
CA ALA A 154 -6.20 -22.32 0.28
C ALA A 154 -5.26 -23.51 0.07
N ALA A 155 -4.30 -23.40 -0.85
CA ALA A 155 -3.33 -24.45 -1.13
C ALA A 155 -2.48 -24.79 0.12
N LEU A 156 -1.98 -23.76 0.82
CA LEU A 156 -1.23 -23.95 2.06
C LEU A 156 -2.08 -24.55 3.17
N SER A 157 -3.34 -24.12 3.30
CA SER A 157 -4.28 -24.69 4.29
C SER A 157 -4.52 -26.17 4.03
N VAL A 158 -4.78 -26.55 2.78
CA VAL A 158 -4.97 -27.95 2.39
C VAL A 158 -3.71 -28.76 2.65
N TYR A 159 -2.54 -28.24 2.23
CA TYR A 159 -1.28 -28.91 2.42
C TYR A 159 -0.98 -29.20 3.89
N ILE A 160 -1.15 -28.23 4.77
CA ILE A 160 -0.91 -28.39 6.21
C ILE A 160 -1.91 -29.37 6.81
N ASN A 161 -3.20 -29.28 6.46
CA ASN A 161 -4.19 -30.22 6.96
C ASN A 161 -3.91 -31.66 6.53
N VAL A 162 -3.51 -31.87 5.26
CA VAL A 162 -3.17 -33.20 4.74
C VAL A 162 -1.93 -33.77 5.44
N VAL A 163 -0.89 -32.93 5.64
CA VAL A 163 0.34 -33.37 6.32
C VAL A 163 0.09 -33.62 7.81
N SER A 164 -0.77 -32.82 8.46
CA SER A 164 -1.10 -33.02 9.88
C SER A 164 -2.00 -34.24 10.12
N VAL A 165 -2.85 -34.62 9.16
CA VAL A 165 -3.77 -35.77 9.28
C VAL A 165 -3.17 -37.05 8.72
N GLY A 166 -2.25 -36.96 7.77
CA GLY A 166 -1.59 -38.10 7.12
C GLY A 166 -0.31 -38.61 7.84
N GLY A 167 0.02 -38.03 8.97
CA GLY A 167 1.19 -38.37 9.78
C GLY A 167 0.93 -39.34 10.96
N ASP A 168 -0.31 -39.84 11.09
CA ASP A 168 -0.66 -40.90 12.08
C ASP A 168 -0.85 -42.27 11.40
#